data_3dd1ed560b7645db27090c5fe15330ed
#
_entry.id   3dd1ed560b7645db27090c5fe15330ed
#
_cell.length_a   1.000
_cell.length_b   1.000
_cell.length_c   1.000
_cell.angle_alpha   90.00
_cell.angle_beta   90.00
_cell.angle_gamma   90.00
#
_symmetry.space_group_name_H-M   'P 1'
#
loop_
_entity.id
_entity.type
_entity.pdbx_description
1 polymer ?
#
loop_
_entity_poly.entity_id
_entity_poly.type
_entity_poly.pdbx_seq_one_letter_code
_entity_poly.pdbx_strand_id
1 'polypeptide(L)'
;MSPRTRGAVVYQNRETLVDGVFACGNVLQVHDLVDFVSEESELAGKSASKYVQEGSNIRDEVEVVNGKNIGYVVPQRLDKNLQGNVKLFFRVTNTFRDCTITAKCGDTVLLQRKKKIVVPGEMETLLLTDAKIAQASGKIEVILEENV
;
A
#
# COMPACT_ATOMS: atom_id res chain seq x y z
N MET A 1 11.80 -10.35 -1.80
CA MET A 1 12.12 -8.90 -1.68
C MET A 1 11.56 -8.15 -2.86
N SER A 2 11.03 -6.96 -2.62
CA SER A 2 10.58 -6.05 -3.67
C SER A 2 11.80 -5.41 -4.36
N PRO A 3 11.90 -5.46 -5.69
CA PRO A 3 13.01 -4.80 -6.39
C PRO A 3 12.91 -3.27 -6.31
N ARG A 4 11.73 -2.74 -6.00
CA ARG A 4 11.47 -1.29 -5.95
C ARG A 4 11.82 -0.68 -4.61
N THR A 5 11.38 -1.29 -3.51
CA THR A 5 11.66 -0.79 -2.16
C THR A 5 12.94 -1.37 -1.57
N ARG A 6 13.44 -2.47 -2.14
CA ARG A 6 14.52 -3.31 -1.60
C ARG A 6 14.18 -3.93 -0.24
N GLY A 7 12.92 -3.81 0.18
CA GLY A 7 12.39 -4.40 1.40
C GLY A 7 11.53 -5.62 1.13
N ALA A 8 10.92 -6.14 2.19
CA ALA A 8 10.00 -7.26 2.07
C ALA A 8 8.72 -6.84 1.34
N VAL A 9 8.12 -7.78 0.62
CA VAL A 9 6.74 -7.66 0.11
C VAL A 9 5.81 -8.03 1.26
N VAL A 10 4.82 -7.18 1.55
CA VAL A 10 3.91 -7.39 2.68
C VAL A 10 2.46 -7.22 2.28
N TYR A 11 1.57 -7.84 3.07
CA TYR A 11 0.13 -7.59 3.08
C TYR A 11 -0.20 -6.37 3.96
N GLN A 12 -1.47 -5.94 3.95
CA GLN A 12 -1.90 -4.78 4.74
C GLN A 12 -1.68 -4.93 6.25
N ASN A 13 -1.63 -6.16 6.76
CA ASN A 13 -1.35 -6.46 8.16
C ASN A 13 0.17 -6.55 8.46
N ARG A 14 1.00 -6.24 7.47
CA ARG A 14 2.47 -6.31 7.54
C ARG A 14 3.04 -7.74 7.62
N GLU A 15 2.23 -8.76 7.41
CA GLU A 15 2.73 -10.11 7.20
C GLU A 15 3.47 -10.17 5.86
N THR A 16 4.64 -10.83 5.83
CA THR A 16 5.40 -11.04 4.60
C THR A 16 4.83 -12.23 3.82
N LEU A 17 5.46 -12.57 2.70
CA LEU A 17 5.11 -13.78 1.94
C LEU A 17 5.50 -15.06 2.68
N VAL A 18 6.27 -14.94 3.76
CA VAL A 18 6.59 -16.05 4.66
C VAL A 18 5.61 -16.02 5.81
N ASP A 19 4.85 -17.09 5.95
CA ASP A 19 3.81 -17.24 6.98
C ASP A 19 4.38 -16.98 8.38
N GLY A 20 3.71 -16.10 9.15
CA GLY A 20 4.11 -15.75 10.50
C GLY A 20 5.29 -14.80 10.62
N VAL A 21 5.84 -14.31 9.53
CA VAL A 21 6.93 -13.32 9.53
C VAL A 21 6.37 -11.95 9.16
N PHE A 22 6.56 -10.98 10.04
CA PHE A 22 6.07 -9.61 9.89
C PHE A 22 7.25 -8.65 9.71
N ALA A 23 7.04 -7.56 8.99
CA ALA A 23 8.05 -6.54 8.76
C ALA A 23 7.42 -5.14 8.86
N CYS A 24 8.15 -4.21 9.43
CA CYS A 24 7.72 -2.82 9.57
C CYS A 24 8.92 -1.87 9.62
N GLY A 25 8.64 -0.57 9.45
CA GLY A 25 9.66 0.46 9.50
C GLY A 25 10.53 0.51 8.25
N ASN A 26 11.75 1.00 8.40
CA ASN A 26 12.64 1.24 7.26
C ASN A 26 13.12 -0.02 6.55
N VAL A 27 12.91 -1.19 7.12
CA VAL A 27 13.18 -2.47 6.45
C VAL A 27 12.18 -2.73 5.30
N LEU A 28 11.02 -2.07 5.33
CA LEU A 28 10.03 -2.13 4.24
C LEU A 28 10.24 -1.02 3.22
N GLN A 29 10.37 0.19 3.71
CA GLN A 29 10.48 1.42 2.93
C GLN A 29 11.02 2.52 3.82
N VAL A 30 11.65 3.52 3.24
CA VAL A 30 12.11 4.70 3.99
C VAL A 30 10.92 5.60 4.28
N HIS A 31 10.66 5.86 5.55
CA HIS A 31 9.60 6.76 6.00
C HIS A 31 10.13 8.20 6.17
N ASP A 32 9.27 9.18 5.88
CA ASP A 32 9.61 10.60 6.07
C ASP A 32 9.55 11.03 7.53
N LEU A 33 8.63 10.43 8.29
CA LEU A 33 8.34 10.80 9.67
C LEU A 33 8.37 9.58 10.57
N VAL A 34 8.87 9.76 11.80
CA VAL A 34 8.88 8.71 12.81
C VAL A 34 7.46 8.26 13.19
N ASP A 35 6.48 9.12 13.06
CA ASP A 35 5.07 8.79 13.33
C ASP A 35 4.57 7.67 12.41
N PHE A 36 4.95 7.67 11.14
CA PHE A 36 4.61 6.59 10.20
C PHE A 36 5.27 5.27 10.60
N VAL A 37 6.53 5.33 11.09
CA VAL A 37 7.23 4.15 11.59
C VAL A 37 6.51 3.58 12.81
N SER A 38 6.07 4.45 13.72
CA SER A 38 5.35 4.06 14.93
C SER A 38 4.01 3.41 14.60
N GLU A 39 3.21 4.02 13.71
CA GLU A 39 1.93 3.46 13.25
C GLU A 39 2.13 2.07 12.63
N GLU A 40 3.12 1.92 11.77
CA GLU A 40 3.40 0.66 11.08
C GLU A 40 3.87 -0.41 12.06
N SER A 41 4.70 -0.04 13.02
CA SER A 41 5.18 -0.96 14.04
C SER A 41 4.05 -1.44 14.95
N GLU A 42 3.14 -0.56 15.31
CA GLU A 42 1.96 -0.90 16.10
C GLU A 42 1.05 -1.87 15.33
N LEU A 43 0.81 -1.59 14.05
CA LEU A 43 0.03 -2.46 13.18
C LEU A 43 0.67 -3.85 13.07
N ALA A 44 1.98 -3.92 12.84
CA ALA A 44 2.70 -5.19 12.75
C ALA A 44 2.65 -5.98 14.06
N GLY A 45 2.80 -5.30 15.20
CA GLY A 45 2.72 -5.93 16.51
C GLY A 45 1.35 -6.51 16.82
N LYS A 46 0.29 -5.76 16.56
CA LYS A 46 -1.09 -6.23 16.71
C LYS A 46 -1.39 -7.42 15.79
N SER A 47 -0.92 -7.36 14.57
CA SER A 47 -1.11 -8.42 13.57
C SER A 47 -0.36 -9.70 13.96
N ALA A 48 0.86 -9.57 14.46
CA ALA A 48 1.64 -10.71 14.95
C ALA A 48 0.97 -11.37 16.17
N SER A 49 0.43 -10.57 17.09
CA SER A 49 -0.34 -11.09 18.23
C SER A 49 -1.56 -11.87 17.78
N LYS A 50 -2.30 -11.35 16.81
CA LYS A 50 -3.46 -12.02 16.23
C LYS A 50 -3.07 -13.32 15.54
N TYR A 51 -1.94 -13.34 14.84
CA TYR A 51 -1.40 -14.53 14.20
C TYR A 51 -1.12 -15.64 15.21
N VAL A 52 -0.52 -15.32 16.36
CA VAL A 52 -0.25 -16.28 17.43
C VAL A 52 -1.54 -16.92 17.94
N GLN A 53 -2.64 -16.17 17.99
CA GLN A 53 -3.93 -16.65 18.47
C GLN A 53 -4.72 -17.42 17.42
N GLU A 54 -4.69 -17.01 16.17
CA GLU A 54 -5.60 -17.47 15.12
C GLU A 54 -4.91 -18.10 13.90
N GLY A 55 -3.59 -17.97 13.77
CA GLY A 55 -2.86 -18.33 12.56
C GLY A 55 -3.02 -17.29 11.45
N SER A 56 -2.59 -17.63 10.24
CA SER A 56 -2.69 -16.74 9.10
C SER A 56 -4.13 -16.59 8.61
N ASN A 57 -4.51 -15.34 8.33
CA ASN A 57 -5.83 -15.00 7.78
C ASN A 57 -5.76 -14.64 6.28
N ILE A 58 -4.65 -14.92 5.62
CA ILE A 58 -4.48 -14.67 4.18
C ILE A 58 -5.26 -15.75 3.42
N ARG A 59 -6.33 -15.36 2.70
CA ARG A 59 -7.27 -16.26 2.03
C ARG A 59 -7.62 -15.82 0.60
N ASP A 60 -7.69 -14.52 0.35
CA ASP A 60 -8.22 -13.96 -0.90
C ASP A 60 -7.36 -12.77 -1.33
N GLU A 61 -6.26 -13.07 -1.97
CA GLU A 61 -5.17 -12.13 -2.27
C GLU A 61 -5.49 -11.25 -3.47
N VAL A 62 -5.14 -9.96 -3.34
CA VAL A 62 -5.17 -8.97 -4.41
C VAL A 62 -3.79 -8.31 -4.50
N GLU A 63 -3.22 -8.28 -5.68
CA GLU A 63 -1.93 -7.62 -5.91
C GLU A 63 -2.11 -6.10 -6.04
N VAL A 64 -1.20 -5.33 -5.46
CA VAL A 64 -1.13 -3.87 -5.63
C VAL A 64 0.12 -3.55 -6.43
N VAL A 65 -0.05 -2.90 -7.56
CA VAL A 65 1.04 -2.59 -8.48
C VAL A 65 1.22 -1.09 -8.66
N ASN A 66 2.45 -0.67 -8.86
CA ASN A 66 2.78 0.69 -9.21
C ASN A 66 2.67 0.84 -10.73
N GLY A 67 1.76 1.71 -11.16
CA GLY A 67 1.57 2.05 -12.56
C GLY A 67 2.34 3.31 -12.97
N LYS A 68 1.77 4.03 -13.92
CA LYS A 68 2.39 5.23 -14.52
C LYS A 68 2.76 6.25 -13.44
N ASN A 69 4.00 6.71 -13.47
CA ASN A 69 4.56 7.77 -12.63
C ASN A 69 4.66 7.43 -11.13
N ILE A 70 4.44 6.17 -10.76
CA ILE A 70 4.55 5.68 -9.39
C ILE A 70 5.80 4.80 -9.27
N GLY A 71 6.68 5.14 -8.33
CA GLY A 71 7.93 4.42 -8.11
C GLY A 71 7.72 3.08 -7.39
N TYR A 72 6.94 3.09 -6.33
CA TYR A 72 6.52 1.89 -5.60
C TYR A 72 5.25 2.17 -4.79
N VAL A 73 4.59 1.09 -4.35
CA VAL A 73 3.45 1.14 -3.44
C VAL A 73 3.66 0.10 -2.32
N VAL A 74 3.34 0.46 -1.08
CA VAL A 74 3.35 -0.45 0.07
C VAL A 74 2.00 -0.32 0.80
N PRO A 75 1.31 -1.40 1.15
CA PRO A 75 1.66 -2.80 0.92
C PRO A 75 1.54 -3.19 -0.56
N GLN A 76 2.31 -4.18 -0.98
CA GLN A 76 2.28 -4.71 -2.35
C GLN A 76 1.19 -5.75 -2.56
N ARG A 77 0.62 -6.25 -1.48
CA ARG A 77 -0.44 -7.26 -1.47
C ARG A 77 -1.54 -6.85 -0.52
N LEU A 78 -2.76 -7.12 -0.90
CA LEU A 78 -3.92 -7.02 -0.02
C LEU A 78 -4.61 -8.37 0.05
N ASP A 79 -5.35 -8.60 1.12
CA ASP A 79 -6.19 -9.78 1.23
C ASP A 79 -7.60 -9.35 1.65
N LYS A 80 -8.61 -9.79 0.90
CA LYS A 80 -10.00 -9.42 1.16
C LYS A 80 -10.55 -10.02 2.44
N ASN A 81 -9.92 -11.08 2.95
CA ASN A 81 -10.30 -11.69 4.22
C ASN A 81 -9.85 -10.84 5.43
N LEU A 82 -8.87 -9.97 5.24
CA LEU A 82 -8.45 -9.01 6.26
C LEU A 82 -9.36 -7.80 6.19
N GLN A 83 -10.07 -7.52 7.27
CA GLN A 83 -11.03 -6.41 7.33
C GLN A 83 -10.34 -5.11 7.76
N GLY A 84 -11.00 -4.00 7.47
CA GLY A 84 -10.56 -2.66 7.82
C GLY A 84 -10.06 -1.86 6.63
N ASN A 85 -9.96 -0.55 6.84
CA ASN A 85 -9.43 0.35 5.83
C ASN A 85 -7.92 0.17 5.72
N VAL A 86 -7.39 0.35 4.51
CA VAL A 86 -5.96 0.20 4.22
C VAL A 86 -5.40 1.50 3.68
N LYS A 87 -4.32 1.96 4.29
CA LYS A 87 -3.55 3.09 3.80
C LYS A 87 -2.46 2.57 2.87
N LEU A 88 -2.52 2.97 1.60
CA LEU A 88 -1.46 2.71 0.63
C LEU A 88 -0.44 3.83 0.71
N PHE A 89 0.83 3.47 0.87
CA PHE A 89 1.95 4.42 0.85
C PHE A 89 2.66 4.30 -0.48
N PHE A 90 3.01 5.42 -1.09
CA PHE A 90 3.71 5.41 -2.37
C PHE A 90 4.56 6.66 -2.56
N ARG A 91 5.51 6.58 -3.50
CA ARG A 91 6.30 7.72 -3.96
C ARG A 91 6.18 7.83 -5.46
N VAL A 92 6.19 9.07 -5.93
CA VAL A 92 6.16 9.38 -7.36
C VAL A 92 7.56 9.36 -7.96
N THR A 93 7.67 9.22 -9.27
CA THR A 93 8.96 9.12 -9.98
C THR A 93 9.59 10.47 -10.27
N ASN A 94 8.79 11.53 -10.32
CA ASN A 94 9.22 12.89 -10.65
C ASN A 94 8.35 13.90 -9.91
N THR A 95 8.69 15.17 -10.02
CA THR A 95 7.84 16.26 -9.56
C THR A 95 6.72 16.48 -10.58
N PHE A 96 5.47 16.41 -10.12
CA PHE A 96 4.29 16.64 -10.94
C PHE A 96 3.44 17.76 -10.34
N ARG A 97 2.86 18.58 -11.19
CA ARG A 97 1.96 19.67 -10.83
C ARG A 97 0.60 19.46 -11.43
N ASP A 98 -0.44 19.88 -10.69
CA ASP A 98 -1.84 19.75 -11.12
C ASP A 98 -2.13 18.35 -11.67
N CYS A 99 -2.05 17.36 -10.77
CA CYS A 99 -2.16 15.95 -11.14
C CYS A 99 -3.29 15.25 -10.41
N THR A 100 -3.67 14.10 -10.93
CA THR A 100 -4.65 13.20 -10.32
C THR A 100 -4.01 11.86 -10.07
N ILE A 101 -4.12 11.39 -8.82
CA ILE A 101 -3.68 10.06 -8.41
C ILE A 101 -4.91 9.17 -8.38
N THR A 102 -4.83 8.01 -9.04
CA THR A 102 -5.95 7.08 -9.17
C THR A 102 -5.53 5.70 -8.72
N ALA A 103 -6.35 5.07 -7.88
CA ALA A 103 -6.29 3.63 -7.62
C ALA A 103 -7.41 2.98 -8.41
N LYS A 104 -7.08 2.04 -9.28
CA LYS A 104 -8.04 1.38 -10.17
C LYS A 104 -7.81 -0.11 -10.25
N CYS A 105 -8.87 -0.83 -10.59
CA CYS A 105 -8.85 -2.25 -10.87
C CYS A 105 -9.38 -2.46 -12.29
N GLY A 106 -8.50 -2.72 -13.27
CA GLY A 106 -8.89 -2.70 -14.67
C GLY A 106 -9.41 -1.32 -15.05
N ASP A 107 -10.65 -1.25 -15.55
CA ASP A 107 -11.30 0.01 -15.91
C ASP A 107 -12.11 0.63 -14.76
N THR A 108 -12.21 -0.07 -13.63
CA THR A 108 -12.97 0.39 -12.47
C THR A 108 -12.10 1.28 -11.59
N VAL A 109 -12.49 2.55 -11.46
CA VAL A 109 -11.82 3.49 -10.54
C VAL A 109 -12.32 3.25 -9.13
N LEU A 110 -11.39 2.92 -8.22
CA LEU A 110 -11.70 2.72 -6.81
C LEU A 110 -11.63 4.04 -6.03
N LEU A 111 -10.64 4.87 -6.34
CA LEU A 111 -10.40 6.12 -5.64
C LEU A 111 -9.60 7.07 -6.53
N GLN A 112 -9.92 8.36 -6.46
CA GLN A 112 -9.14 9.42 -7.10
C GLN A 112 -8.87 10.55 -6.12
N ARG A 113 -7.70 11.15 -6.24
CA ARG A 113 -7.30 12.30 -5.44
C ARG A 113 -6.53 13.30 -6.30
N LYS A 114 -6.96 14.55 -6.28
CA LYS A 114 -6.25 15.63 -6.96
C LYS A 114 -5.18 16.23 -6.05
N LYS A 115 -4.03 16.52 -6.61
CA LYS A 115 -2.91 17.17 -5.91
C LYS A 115 -2.37 18.31 -6.75
N LYS A 116 -2.02 19.42 -6.09
CA LYS A 116 -1.39 20.57 -6.76
C LYS A 116 0.05 20.30 -7.11
N ILE A 117 0.76 19.61 -6.22
CA ILE A 117 2.15 19.24 -6.41
C ILE A 117 2.47 17.98 -5.64
N VAL A 118 3.27 17.11 -6.23
CA VAL A 118 3.85 15.92 -5.60
C VAL A 118 5.32 15.83 -6.00
N VAL A 119 6.15 15.36 -5.09
CA VAL A 119 7.60 15.23 -5.29
C VAL A 119 8.10 13.87 -4.80
N PRO A 120 9.16 13.30 -5.41
CA PRO A 120 9.66 11.97 -5.01
C PRO A 120 10.13 11.88 -3.57
N GLY A 121 10.59 12.98 -3.00
CA GLY A 121 11.08 13.05 -1.62
C GLY A 121 9.98 12.98 -0.56
N GLU A 122 8.74 13.18 -0.93
CA GLU A 122 7.59 13.13 -0.02
C GLU A 122 6.77 11.87 -0.24
N MET A 123 6.48 11.17 0.86
CA MET A 123 5.59 10.01 0.83
C MET A 123 4.14 10.45 0.70
N GLU A 124 3.44 9.87 -0.25
CA GLU A 124 2.01 10.07 -0.45
C GLU A 124 1.23 8.89 0.08
N THR A 125 -0.03 9.12 0.42
CA THR A 125 -0.94 8.07 0.90
C THR A 125 -2.28 8.13 0.20
N LEU A 126 -2.90 6.94 0.04
CA LEU A 126 -4.29 6.79 -0.36
C LEU A 126 -4.97 5.85 0.63
N LEU A 127 -6.16 6.22 1.10
CA LEU A 127 -6.94 5.36 2.00
C LEU A 127 -7.98 4.60 1.19
N LEU A 128 -7.82 3.26 1.12
CA LEU A 128 -8.82 2.37 0.56
C LEU A 128 -9.71 1.85 1.68
N THR A 129 -11.01 2.07 1.55
CA THR A 129 -11.99 1.51 2.48
C THR A 129 -12.23 0.02 2.19
N ASP A 130 -12.74 -0.71 3.17
CA ASP A 130 -13.16 -2.10 3.00
C ASP A 130 -14.05 -2.31 1.78
N ALA A 131 -15.03 -1.43 1.60
CA ALA A 131 -15.96 -1.50 0.48
C ALA A 131 -15.24 -1.37 -0.87
N LYS A 132 -14.22 -0.54 -0.95
CA LYS A 132 -13.41 -0.37 -2.17
C LYS A 132 -12.54 -1.60 -2.44
N ILE A 133 -11.92 -2.16 -1.40
CA ILE A 133 -11.12 -3.38 -1.52
C ILE A 133 -12.00 -4.56 -1.96
N ALA A 134 -13.21 -4.67 -1.43
CA ALA A 134 -14.15 -5.71 -1.80
C ALA A 134 -14.54 -5.68 -3.28
N GLN A 135 -14.51 -4.51 -3.92
CA GLN A 135 -14.79 -4.36 -5.36
C GLN A 135 -13.63 -4.80 -6.26
N ALA A 136 -12.43 -4.93 -5.71
CA ALA A 136 -11.25 -5.27 -6.48
C ALA A 136 -11.27 -6.74 -6.91
N SER A 137 -10.86 -7.01 -8.15
CA SER A 137 -10.64 -8.35 -8.67
C SER A 137 -9.33 -8.37 -9.45
N GLY A 138 -8.38 -9.18 -9.02
CA GLY A 138 -7.06 -9.25 -9.64
C GLY A 138 -6.09 -8.23 -9.10
N LYS A 139 -5.82 -7.18 -9.84
CA LYS A 139 -4.78 -6.18 -9.48
C LYS A 139 -5.40 -4.82 -9.20
N ILE A 140 -4.90 -4.16 -8.16
CA ILE A 140 -5.13 -2.73 -7.95
C ILE A 140 -3.88 -2.00 -8.45
N GLU A 141 -4.07 -1.08 -9.39
CA GLU A 141 -3.00 -0.27 -9.95
C GLU A 141 -3.12 1.17 -9.45
N VAL A 142 -2.01 1.73 -8.97
CA VAL A 142 -1.93 3.15 -8.59
C VAL A 142 -1.19 3.88 -9.70
N ILE A 143 -1.83 4.90 -10.26
CA ILE A 143 -1.27 5.72 -11.35
C ILE A 143 -1.37 7.20 -11.00
N LEU A 144 -0.53 8.00 -11.65
CA LEU A 144 -0.59 9.45 -11.59
C LEU A 144 -0.61 10.02 -13.00
N GLU A 145 -1.54 10.92 -13.26
CA GLU A 145 -1.63 11.65 -14.52
C GLU A 145 -1.69 13.14 -14.26
N GLU A 146 -0.95 13.90 -15.07
CA GLU A 146 -1.04 15.34 -15.02
C GLU A 146 -2.34 15.81 -15.67
N ASN A 147 -3.00 16.78 -15.04
CA ASN A 147 -4.20 17.40 -15.58
C ASN A 147 -3.75 18.43 -16.65
N VAL A 148 -4.12 18.17 -17.86
CA VAL A 148 -3.77 19.03 -19.00
C VAL A 148 -4.85 20.08 -19.22
#